data_00615d39154b0870e37cb1b894740403
#
_entry.id   00615d39154b0870e37cb1b894740403
#
_cell.length_a   1.000
_cell.length_b   1.000
_cell.length_c   1.000
_cell.angle_alpha   90.00
_cell.angle_beta   90.00
_cell.angle_gamma   90.00
#
_symmetry.space_group_name_H-M   'P 1'
#
loop_
_entity.id
_entity.type
_entity.pdbx_description
1 polymer ?
#
loop_
_entity_poly.entity_id
_entity_poly.type
_entity_poly.pdbx_seq_one_letter_code
_entity_poly.pdbx_strand_id
1 'polypeptide(L)'
;MNLFFFFTNNTKRNLKYIYSFFLGITLVACFPPFNFWPLLFPSLTFIFLKSYNAESKKDAFLIGWFFGLSFFMFSLYWIFNSFLIRSGIYILLLPICLFSFSCFLALFIGFVTYLNYKFRTNLIFNIIFFSIFWTFS
;
A
#
# COMPACT_ATOMS: atom_id res chain seq x y z
N MET A 1 30.49 -15.69 -12.07
CA MET A 1 29.99 -15.75 -10.67
C MET A 1 29.04 -14.61 -10.29
N ASN A 2 28.71 -13.66 -11.24
CA ASN A 2 27.92 -12.46 -10.94
C ASN A 2 26.43 -12.52 -11.35
N LEU A 3 26.04 -13.42 -12.26
CA LEU A 3 24.64 -13.52 -12.72
C LEU A 3 23.71 -14.10 -11.66
N PHE A 4 24.16 -15.13 -10.94
CA PHE A 4 23.35 -15.78 -9.89
C PHE A 4 23.08 -14.84 -8.70
N PHE A 5 24.07 -14.01 -8.36
CA PHE A 5 23.94 -12.99 -7.31
C PHE A 5 22.96 -11.87 -7.71
N PHE A 6 22.94 -11.51 -8.99
CA PHE A 6 22.02 -10.51 -9.54
C PHE A 6 20.56 -11.01 -9.56
N PHE A 7 20.34 -12.28 -9.89
CA PHE A 7 19.01 -12.89 -9.87
C PHE A 7 18.48 -13.06 -8.44
N THR A 8 19.29 -13.50 -7.48
CA THR A 8 18.87 -13.65 -6.09
C THR A 8 18.56 -12.31 -5.42
N ASN A 9 19.28 -11.25 -5.75
CA ASN A 9 19.05 -9.93 -5.19
C ASN A 9 17.77 -9.29 -5.78
N ASN A 10 17.51 -9.47 -7.07
CA ASN A 10 16.28 -9.04 -7.71
C ASN A 10 15.04 -9.79 -7.16
N THR A 11 15.15 -11.09 -6.92
CA THR A 11 14.06 -11.90 -6.37
C THR A 11 13.69 -11.44 -4.96
N LYS A 12 14.67 -11.17 -4.09
CA LYS A 12 14.43 -10.63 -2.74
C LYS A 12 13.80 -9.23 -2.78
N ARG A 13 14.17 -8.41 -3.76
CA ARG A 13 13.63 -7.07 -3.94
C ARG A 13 12.17 -7.11 -4.39
N ASN A 14 11.82 -7.99 -5.33
CA ASN A 14 10.45 -8.13 -5.81
C ASN A 14 9.53 -8.73 -4.74
N LEU A 15 10.03 -9.67 -3.94
CA LEU A 15 9.26 -10.26 -2.85
C LEU A 15 8.73 -9.21 -1.85
N LYS A 16 9.52 -8.19 -1.50
CA LYS A 16 9.07 -7.17 -0.53
C LYS A 16 7.88 -6.33 -1.04
N TYR A 17 7.80 -6.05 -2.35
CA TYR A 17 6.65 -5.37 -2.93
C TYR A 17 5.41 -6.25 -2.97
N ILE A 18 5.60 -7.54 -3.27
CA ILE A 18 4.52 -8.55 -3.23
C ILE A 18 3.97 -8.66 -1.80
N TYR A 19 4.83 -8.75 -0.78
CA TYR A 19 4.38 -8.76 0.62
C TYR A 19 3.63 -7.48 1.01
N SER A 20 4.09 -6.31 0.55
CA SER A 20 3.39 -5.05 0.80
C SER A 20 2.01 -5.04 0.16
N PHE A 21 1.88 -5.58 -1.05
CA PHE A 21 0.61 -5.72 -1.74
C PHE A 21 -0.37 -6.62 -0.96
N PHE A 22 0.06 -7.79 -0.52
CA PHE A 22 -0.78 -8.68 0.29
C PHE A 22 -1.18 -8.07 1.63
N LEU A 23 -0.30 -7.30 2.26
CA LEU A 23 -0.61 -6.57 3.50
C LEU A 23 -1.69 -5.50 3.29
N GLY A 24 -1.72 -4.83 2.15
CA GLY A 24 -2.80 -3.92 1.83
C GLY A 24 -4.15 -4.63 1.72
N ILE A 25 -4.17 -5.84 1.17
CA ILE A 25 -5.39 -6.67 1.13
C ILE A 25 -5.84 -7.06 2.55
N THR A 26 -4.91 -7.43 3.44
CA THR A 26 -5.28 -7.77 4.83
C THR A 26 -5.88 -6.59 5.58
N LEU A 27 -5.46 -5.36 5.26
CA LEU A 27 -6.05 -4.15 5.83
C LEU A 27 -7.52 -3.96 5.41
N VAL A 28 -7.90 -4.39 4.19
CA VAL A 28 -9.30 -4.34 3.73
C VAL A 28 -10.21 -5.17 4.63
N ALA A 29 -9.73 -6.30 5.17
CA ALA A 29 -10.50 -7.14 6.09
C ALA A 29 -10.84 -6.45 7.43
N CYS A 30 -10.21 -5.31 7.74
CA CYS A 30 -10.57 -4.49 8.91
C CYS A 30 -11.90 -3.75 8.72
N PHE A 31 -12.34 -3.57 7.47
CA PHE A 31 -13.56 -2.85 7.11
C PHE A 31 -14.73 -3.80 6.83
N PRO A 32 -15.98 -3.28 6.80
CA PRO A 32 -17.13 -4.07 6.39
C PRO A 32 -16.92 -4.75 5.01
N PRO A 33 -17.38 -6.00 4.84
CA PRO A 33 -18.26 -6.78 5.73
C PRO A 33 -17.55 -7.58 6.83
N PHE A 34 -16.22 -7.69 6.81
CA PHE A 34 -15.48 -8.57 7.72
C PHE A 34 -15.31 -8.00 9.13
N ASN A 35 -15.13 -6.67 9.27
CA ASN A 35 -14.96 -5.96 10.54
C ASN A 35 -13.88 -6.53 11.47
N PHE A 36 -12.80 -7.08 10.92
CA PHE A 36 -11.72 -7.71 11.68
C PHE A 36 -10.67 -6.66 12.08
N TRP A 37 -11.12 -5.63 12.85
CA TRP A 37 -10.32 -4.48 13.24
C TRP A 37 -8.96 -4.78 13.93
N PRO A 38 -8.75 -5.94 14.65
CA PRO A 38 -7.43 -6.23 15.21
C PRO A 38 -6.31 -6.35 14.19
N LEU A 39 -6.61 -6.67 12.91
CA LEU A 39 -5.63 -6.74 11.84
C LEU A 39 -5.04 -5.38 11.44
N LEU A 40 -5.69 -4.28 11.84
CA LEU A 40 -5.21 -2.93 11.59
C LEU A 40 -3.83 -2.69 12.24
N PHE A 41 -3.67 -3.11 13.50
CA PHE A 41 -2.42 -2.90 14.22
C PHE A 41 -1.21 -3.60 13.59
N PRO A 42 -1.25 -4.93 13.30
CA PRO A 42 -0.12 -5.57 12.65
C PRO A 42 0.13 -5.06 11.22
N SER A 43 -0.92 -4.72 10.45
CA SER A 43 -0.76 -4.21 9.10
C SER A 43 -0.04 -2.86 9.07
N LEU A 44 -0.45 -1.91 9.92
CA LEU A 44 0.19 -0.60 10.03
C LEU A 44 1.60 -0.69 10.62
N THR A 45 1.79 -1.52 11.65
CA THR A 45 3.12 -1.74 12.24
C THR A 45 4.08 -2.31 11.20
N PHE A 46 3.62 -3.26 10.40
CA PHE A 46 4.47 -3.90 9.40
C PHE A 46 4.86 -2.94 8.27
N ILE A 47 3.93 -2.13 7.75
CA ILE A 47 4.24 -1.14 6.72
C ILE A 47 5.18 -0.06 7.26
N PHE A 48 5.00 0.38 8.51
CA PHE A 48 5.91 1.29 9.20
C PHE A 48 7.33 0.72 9.27
N LEU A 49 7.50 -0.50 9.80
CA LEU A 49 8.81 -1.14 9.94
C LEU A 49 9.47 -1.39 8.58
N LYS A 50 8.71 -1.79 7.58
CA LYS A 50 9.24 -2.02 6.22
C LYS A 50 9.70 -0.73 5.56
N SER A 51 8.93 0.35 5.68
CA SER A 51 9.32 1.66 5.15
C SER A 51 10.50 2.26 5.91
N TYR A 52 10.56 2.08 7.24
CA TYR A 52 11.67 2.53 8.07
C TYR A 52 12.99 1.82 7.72
N ASN A 53 12.95 0.50 7.48
CA ASN A 53 14.10 -0.32 7.13
C ASN A 53 14.33 -0.46 5.61
N ALA A 54 13.71 0.39 4.79
CA ALA A 54 13.92 0.37 3.35
C ALA A 54 15.38 0.67 2.97
N GLU A 55 15.82 0.15 1.83
CA GLU A 55 17.20 0.31 1.36
C GLU A 55 17.42 1.69 0.72
N SER A 56 16.37 2.28 0.16
CA SER A 56 16.42 3.59 -0.50
C SER A 56 15.09 4.33 -0.39
N LYS A 57 15.13 5.65 -0.68
CA LYS A 57 13.94 6.51 -0.74
C LYS A 57 12.90 5.99 -1.73
N LYS A 58 13.35 5.52 -2.89
CA LYS A 58 12.48 4.92 -3.92
C LYS A 58 11.83 3.64 -3.45
N ASP A 59 12.58 2.84 -2.71
CA ASP A 59 12.14 1.58 -2.15
C ASP A 59 11.04 1.80 -1.10
N ALA A 60 11.26 2.75 -0.18
CA ALA A 60 10.27 3.13 0.80
C ALA A 60 8.96 3.62 0.15
N PHE A 61 9.06 4.46 -0.87
CA PHE A 61 7.91 4.93 -1.64
C PHE A 61 7.15 3.77 -2.31
N LEU A 62 7.86 2.88 -3.00
CA LEU A 62 7.23 1.74 -3.70
C LEU A 62 6.55 0.77 -2.73
N ILE A 63 7.15 0.51 -1.57
CA ILE A 63 6.54 -0.31 -0.52
C ILE A 63 5.17 0.26 -0.11
N GLY A 64 5.10 1.56 0.17
CA GLY A 64 3.86 2.24 0.49
C GLY A 64 2.87 2.29 -0.67
N TRP A 65 3.37 2.54 -1.87
CA TRP A 65 2.53 2.63 -3.06
C TRP A 65 1.86 1.30 -3.40
N PHE A 66 2.58 0.17 -3.38
CA PHE A 66 2.00 -1.16 -3.60
C PHE A 66 1.01 -1.55 -2.49
N PHE A 67 1.30 -1.19 -1.24
CA PHE A 67 0.38 -1.38 -0.13
C PHE A 67 -0.92 -0.58 -0.34
N GLY A 68 -0.81 0.71 -0.65
CA GLY A 68 -1.94 1.59 -0.91
C GLY A 68 -2.75 1.17 -2.13
N LEU A 69 -2.07 0.77 -3.22
CA LEU A 69 -2.72 0.30 -4.43
C LEU A 69 -3.65 -0.88 -4.14
N SER A 70 -3.14 -1.91 -3.47
CA SER A 70 -3.95 -3.08 -3.11
C SER A 70 -5.07 -2.71 -2.16
N PHE A 71 -4.80 -1.91 -1.13
CA PHE A 71 -5.80 -1.46 -0.19
C PHE A 71 -6.96 -0.72 -0.89
N PHE A 72 -6.67 0.30 -1.69
CA PHE A 72 -7.71 1.08 -2.38
C PHE A 72 -8.41 0.27 -3.46
N MET A 73 -7.70 -0.56 -4.21
CA MET A 73 -8.29 -1.38 -5.26
C MET A 73 -9.35 -2.35 -4.71
N PHE A 74 -9.08 -2.97 -3.57
CA PHE A 74 -10.01 -3.90 -2.93
C PHE A 74 -11.02 -3.20 -2.01
N SER A 75 -10.68 -2.07 -1.40
CA SER A 75 -11.58 -1.31 -0.55
C SER A 75 -12.70 -0.62 -1.35
N LEU A 76 -12.40 -0.18 -2.57
CA LEU A 76 -13.34 0.54 -3.45
C LEU A 76 -14.18 -0.39 -4.33
N TYR A 77 -14.13 -1.71 -4.13
CA TYR A 77 -14.89 -2.67 -4.94
C TYR A 77 -16.42 -2.41 -4.92
N TRP A 78 -16.95 -1.83 -3.84
CA TRP A 78 -18.37 -1.50 -3.72
C TRP A 78 -18.83 -0.47 -4.76
N ILE A 79 -17.93 0.38 -5.25
CA ILE A 79 -18.19 1.31 -6.33
C ILE A 79 -18.57 0.53 -7.59
N PHE A 80 -17.96 -0.63 -7.80
CA PHE A 80 -18.26 -1.53 -8.90
C PHE A 80 -19.75 -1.92 -8.92
N ASN A 81 -20.30 -2.28 -7.77
CA ASN A 81 -21.71 -2.64 -7.66
C ASN A 81 -22.65 -1.49 -8.02
N SER A 82 -22.30 -0.25 -7.70
CA SER A 82 -23.11 0.93 -8.03
C SER A 82 -23.19 1.20 -9.54
N PHE A 83 -22.15 0.83 -10.28
CA PHE A 83 -22.13 1.01 -11.74
C PHE A 83 -22.77 -0.17 -12.50
N LEU A 84 -22.82 -1.38 -11.91
CA LEU A 84 -23.50 -2.53 -12.52
C LEU A 84 -25.01 -2.30 -12.72
N ILE A 85 -25.60 -1.39 -11.95
CA ILE A 85 -27.02 -1.02 -12.07
C ILE A 85 -27.29 -0.23 -13.36
N ARG A 86 -26.29 0.45 -13.92
CA ARG A 86 -26.37 1.14 -15.21
C ARG A 86 -25.71 0.29 -16.29
N SER A 87 -26.52 -0.47 -17.02
CA SER A 87 -26.08 -1.29 -18.16
C SER A 87 -25.48 -0.43 -19.29
N GLY A 88 -24.43 -0.91 -19.94
CA GLY A 88 -23.85 -0.30 -21.13
C GLY A 88 -22.31 -0.28 -21.14
N ILE A 89 -21.74 0.57 -21.99
CA ILE A 89 -20.29 0.73 -22.22
C ILE A 89 -19.52 1.12 -20.96
N TYR A 90 -20.21 1.67 -19.96
CA TYR A 90 -19.63 2.08 -18.67
C TYR A 90 -19.01 0.92 -17.88
N ILE A 91 -19.52 -0.31 -18.05
CA ILE A 91 -18.99 -1.52 -17.39
C ILE A 91 -17.56 -1.78 -17.85
N LEU A 92 -17.23 -1.52 -19.12
CA LEU A 92 -15.89 -1.73 -19.66
C LEU A 92 -14.88 -0.68 -19.18
N LEU A 93 -15.32 0.55 -18.93
CA LEU A 93 -14.48 1.64 -18.43
C LEU A 93 -14.19 1.53 -16.93
N LEU A 94 -15.03 0.82 -16.20
CA LEU A 94 -15.00 0.74 -14.75
C LEU A 94 -13.66 0.21 -14.17
N PRO A 95 -13.10 -0.94 -14.65
CA PRO A 95 -11.83 -1.44 -14.12
C PRO A 95 -10.67 -0.45 -14.37
N ILE A 96 -10.72 0.29 -15.48
CA ILE A 96 -9.69 1.29 -15.81
C ILE A 96 -9.81 2.48 -14.84
N CYS A 97 -11.02 2.97 -14.60
CA CYS A 97 -11.27 4.07 -13.66
C CYS A 97 -10.89 3.67 -12.23
N LEU A 98 -11.29 2.48 -11.78
CA LEU A 98 -10.97 1.98 -10.45
C LEU A 98 -9.44 1.85 -10.26
N PHE A 99 -8.76 1.26 -11.22
CA PHE A 99 -7.31 1.12 -11.17
C PHE A 99 -6.61 2.47 -11.16
N SER A 100 -6.99 3.40 -12.04
CA SER A 100 -6.41 4.74 -12.11
C SER A 100 -6.62 5.53 -10.82
N PHE A 101 -7.83 5.45 -10.25
CA PHE A 101 -8.15 6.12 -9.00
C PHE A 101 -7.38 5.51 -7.81
N SER A 102 -7.29 4.19 -7.75
CA SER A 102 -6.49 3.50 -6.72
C SER A 102 -5.01 3.83 -6.83
N CYS A 103 -4.46 3.90 -8.06
CA CYS A 103 -3.09 4.34 -8.29
C CYS A 103 -2.84 5.77 -7.78
N PHE A 104 -3.78 6.67 -8.03
CA PHE A 104 -3.70 8.07 -7.57
C PHE A 104 -3.72 8.15 -6.04
N LEU A 105 -4.66 7.48 -5.38
CA LEU A 105 -4.74 7.46 -3.92
C LEU A 105 -3.52 6.79 -3.28
N ALA A 106 -2.98 5.74 -3.90
CA ALA A 106 -1.77 5.06 -3.44
C ALA A 106 -0.54 5.97 -3.39
N LEU A 107 -0.50 7.06 -4.19
CA LEU A 107 0.58 8.05 -4.13
C LEU A 107 0.68 8.71 -2.75
N PHE A 108 -0.44 8.97 -2.09
CA PHE A 108 -0.44 9.56 -0.75
C PHE A 108 0.22 8.64 0.26
N ILE A 109 -0.13 7.35 0.26
CA ILE A 109 0.50 6.36 1.14
C ILE A 109 1.99 6.18 0.80
N GLY A 110 2.33 6.13 -0.48
CA GLY A 110 3.72 6.10 -0.93
C GLY A 110 4.51 7.32 -0.45
N PHE A 111 3.88 8.49 -0.45
CA PHE A 111 4.52 9.71 0.05
C PHE A 111 4.74 9.67 1.57
N VAL A 112 3.77 9.17 2.34
CA VAL A 112 3.92 8.99 3.80
C VAL A 112 5.08 8.05 4.14
N THR A 113 5.18 6.91 3.45
CA THR A 113 6.28 5.95 3.66
C THR A 113 7.63 6.50 3.20
N TYR A 114 7.66 7.30 2.14
CA TYR A 114 8.85 8.05 1.72
C TYR A 114 9.31 9.03 2.80
N LEU A 115 8.38 9.80 3.39
CA LEU A 115 8.68 10.75 4.46
C LEU A 115 9.17 10.03 5.72
N ASN A 116 8.56 8.89 6.08
CA ASN A 116 9.01 8.04 7.18
C ASN A 116 10.47 7.62 7.01
N TYR A 117 10.89 7.25 5.81
CA TYR A 117 12.28 6.93 5.51
C TYR A 117 13.18 8.16 5.54
N LYS A 118 12.72 9.30 4.98
CA LYS A 118 13.51 10.54 4.88
C LYS A 118 13.84 11.15 6.24
N PHE A 119 12.87 11.14 7.15
CA PHE A 119 12.98 11.73 8.47
C PHE A 119 13.32 10.72 9.57
N ARG A 120 13.86 9.58 9.19
CA ARG A 120 14.24 8.54 10.15
C ARG A 120 15.40 9.02 11.04
N THR A 121 15.06 9.49 12.23
CA THR A 121 15.99 9.92 13.28
C THR A 121 15.88 9.00 14.51
N ASN A 122 14.96 9.34 15.42
CA ASN A 122 14.62 8.52 16.57
C ASN A 122 13.33 7.75 16.33
N LEU A 123 13.29 6.48 16.79
CA LEU A 123 12.13 5.60 16.56
C LEU A 123 10.81 6.21 17.06
N ILE A 124 10.84 6.80 18.26
CA ILE A 124 9.64 7.42 18.87
C ILE A 124 9.15 8.60 18.03
N PHE A 125 10.06 9.46 17.60
CA PHE A 125 9.71 10.61 16.77
C PHE A 125 9.11 10.17 15.43
N ASN A 126 9.67 9.13 14.82
CA ASN A 126 9.16 8.59 13.57
C ASN A 126 7.78 7.94 13.71
N ILE A 127 7.49 7.27 14.82
CA ILE A 127 6.16 6.71 15.08
C ILE A 127 5.11 7.83 15.13
N ILE A 128 5.39 8.89 15.88
CA ILE A 128 4.49 10.05 15.98
C ILE A 128 4.30 10.71 14.61
N PHE A 129 5.40 10.93 13.89
CA PHE A 129 5.40 11.55 12.58
C PHE A 129 4.61 10.73 11.56
N PHE A 130 4.83 9.41 11.52
CA PHE A 130 4.10 8.49 10.67
C PHE A 130 2.60 8.49 11.00
N SER A 131 2.22 8.48 12.28
CA SER A 131 0.83 8.50 12.70
C SER A 131 0.12 9.79 12.27
N ILE A 132 0.78 10.94 12.40
CA ILE A 132 0.24 12.24 11.96
C ILE A 132 0.02 12.22 10.44
N PHE A 133 1.05 11.87 9.66
CA PHE A 133 0.94 11.86 8.20
C PHE A 133 -0.04 10.81 7.69
N TRP A 134 -0.15 9.67 8.38
CA TRP A 134 -1.15 8.65 8.06
C TRP A 134 -2.57 9.14 8.25
N THR A 135 -2.81 9.95 9.29
CA THR A 135 -4.15 10.51 9.56
C THR A 135 -4.57 11.54 8.51
N PHE A 136 -3.61 12.23 7.90
CA PHE A 136 -3.87 13.24 6.88
C PHE A 136 -3.80 12.71 5.43
N SER A 137 -3.44 11.44 5.20
CA SER A 137 -3.39 10.84 3.87
C SER A 137 -4.73 10.19 3.49
#